data_badfd06eba01bf589923d77efe85a9c6
#
_entry.id   badfd06eba01bf589923d77efe85a9c6
#
_cell.length_a   1.000
_cell.length_b   1.000
_cell.length_c   1.000
_cell.angle_alpha   90.00
_cell.angle_beta   90.00
_cell.angle_gamma   90.00
#
_symmetry.space_group_name_H-M   'P 1'
#
loop_
_entity.id
_entity.type
_entity.pdbx_description
1 polymer ?
#
loop_
_entity_poly.entity_id
_entity_poly.type
_entity_poly.pdbx_seq_one_letter_code
_entity_poly.pdbx_strand_id
1 'polypeptide(L)'
;PALQYLLDFPRKKSGPARMLILTPTRELAMQITEQARELAKYTSLNIFTITGGVMYQEHADILSTTQDIVVATPGRLMEYIEGERFDCRAIEWLVLDEADRMLDMGFGPVVDRLSAECRWRKQTLLFSATLEGKGIEGFTEDLLKNPAEIDAKSSLRERKKITQWYHRADSAKHKLDILKHIITEQAERSIIFLKTRDRLGDLRAQLESAQIPCAWIQGEMPQDRRNNAIARFRDGSVNVLLATDVAARGIDLPDVSHVINYDMPRTADVYLHRIGRTARAGKKGNAVSIIEAHDQLMIERVARYTEEPIKERFIEGMRPTHKKAAVTKKKKPKKEDKKAVEKQKIAKKKKIAKKKKAAKKK
;
A
#
# COMPACT_ATOMS: atom_id res chain seq x y z
N PRO A 1 -10.80 19.65 -7.30
CA PRO A 1 -10.12 20.92 -6.95
C PRO A 1 -8.89 21.15 -7.82
N ALA A 2 -7.96 20.20 -7.95
CA ALA A 2 -6.71 20.38 -8.66
C ALA A 2 -6.88 20.59 -10.17
N LEU A 3 -7.75 19.80 -10.83
CA LEU A 3 -8.13 20.02 -12.25
C LEU A 3 -8.79 21.39 -12.42
N GLN A 4 -9.71 21.75 -11.53
CA GLN A 4 -10.38 23.05 -11.56
C GLN A 4 -9.38 24.20 -11.45
N TYR A 5 -8.37 24.08 -10.57
CA TYR A 5 -7.31 25.08 -10.48
C TYR A 5 -6.58 25.31 -11.81
N LEU A 6 -6.26 24.23 -12.54
CA LEU A 6 -5.58 24.35 -13.84
C LEU A 6 -6.47 25.01 -14.90
N LEU A 7 -7.78 24.84 -14.82
CA LEU A 7 -8.78 25.46 -15.70
C LEU A 7 -9.00 26.93 -15.34
N ASP A 8 -9.07 27.27 -14.06
CA ASP A 8 -9.25 28.64 -13.57
C ASP A 8 -8.02 29.51 -13.85
N PHE A 9 -6.84 28.89 -13.87
CA PHE A 9 -5.57 29.54 -14.13
C PHE A 9 -4.88 28.93 -15.37
N PRO A 10 -5.43 29.09 -16.59
CA PRO A 10 -4.86 28.49 -17.77
C PRO A 10 -3.48 29.08 -18.08
N ARG A 11 -2.58 28.26 -18.60
CA ARG A 11 -1.27 28.78 -19.06
C ARG A 11 -1.42 29.61 -20.33
N LYS A 12 -0.56 30.60 -20.46
CA LYS A 12 -0.53 31.48 -21.67
C LYS A 12 0.37 30.92 -22.78
N LYS A 13 1.32 30.07 -22.46
CA LYS A 13 2.30 29.48 -23.40
C LYS A 13 2.48 27.99 -23.07
N SER A 14 2.76 27.21 -24.11
CA SER A 14 3.19 25.82 -23.95
C SER A 14 4.40 25.68 -23.03
N GLY A 15 4.50 24.63 -22.27
CA GLY A 15 5.59 24.43 -21.31
C GLY A 15 5.49 23.13 -20.52
N PRO A 16 6.40 22.92 -19.55
CA PRO A 16 6.45 21.70 -18.74
C PRO A 16 5.25 21.57 -17.81
N ALA A 17 5.10 20.40 -17.20
CA ALA A 17 3.98 20.08 -16.33
C ALA A 17 3.84 21.06 -15.16
N ARG A 18 2.58 21.37 -14.80
CA ARG A 18 2.22 22.23 -13.66
C ARG A 18 1.78 21.44 -12.45
N MET A 19 1.39 20.18 -12.65
CA MET A 19 1.01 19.27 -11.58
C MET A 19 1.79 17.96 -11.70
N LEU A 20 2.37 17.54 -10.59
CA LEU A 20 3.05 16.26 -10.46
C LEU A 20 2.34 15.43 -9.40
N ILE A 21 1.94 14.22 -9.77
CA ILE A 21 1.36 13.24 -8.86
C ILE A 21 2.32 12.06 -8.74
N LEU A 22 2.85 11.81 -7.55
CA LEU A 22 3.73 10.69 -7.25
C LEU A 22 2.95 9.54 -6.65
N THR A 23 3.18 8.34 -7.13
CA THR A 23 2.55 7.11 -6.67
C THR A 23 3.58 5.99 -6.51
N PRO A 24 3.41 5.06 -5.54
CA PRO A 24 4.39 4.00 -5.31
C PRO A 24 4.47 2.96 -6.42
N THR A 25 3.41 2.79 -7.22
CA THR A 25 3.34 1.71 -8.21
C THR A 25 2.86 2.19 -9.57
N ARG A 26 3.26 1.46 -10.61
CA ARG A 26 2.87 1.71 -12.01
C ARG A 26 1.37 1.60 -12.20
N GLU A 27 0.76 0.60 -11.60
CA GLU A 27 -0.67 0.34 -11.71
C GLU A 27 -1.48 1.49 -11.14
N LEU A 28 -1.09 2.02 -9.97
CA LEU A 28 -1.76 3.17 -9.37
C LEU A 28 -1.56 4.43 -10.22
N ALA A 29 -0.36 4.62 -10.77
CA ALA A 29 -0.09 5.72 -11.70
C ALA A 29 -1.01 5.67 -12.93
N MET A 30 -1.16 4.48 -13.53
CA MET A 30 -2.04 4.28 -14.69
C MET A 30 -3.50 4.54 -14.32
N GLN A 31 -3.97 4.04 -13.18
CA GLN A 31 -5.34 4.25 -12.70
C GLN A 31 -5.65 5.74 -12.48
N ILE A 32 -4.76 6.45 -11.79
CA ILE A 32 -4.93 7.89 -11.55
C ILE A 32 -4.93 8.64 -12.87
N THR A 33 -4.07 8.26 -13.81
CA THR A 33 -4.04 8.87 -15.14
C THR A 33 -5.36 8.65 -15.89
N GLU A 34 -5.90 7.44 -15.87
CA GLU A 34 -7.16 7.10 -16.53
C GLU A 34 -8.33 7.88 -15.91
N GLN A 35 -8.43 7.91 -14.59
CA GLN A 35 -9.43 8.69 -13.86
C GLN A 35 -9.30 10.20 -14.13
N ALA A 36 -8.08 10.71 -14.15
CA ALA A 36 -7.85 12.12 -14.44
C ALA A 36 -8.22 12.48 -15.88
N ARG A 37 -7.93 11.61 -16.86
CA ARG A 37 -8.35 11.78 -18.26
C ARG A 37 -9.87 11.75 -18.41
N GLU A 38 -10.55 10.83 -17.73
CA GLU A 38 -12.02 10.77 -17.75
C GLU A 38 -12.64 12.05 -17.18
N LEU A 39 -12.11 12.55 -16.06
CA LEU A 39 -12.56 13.80 -15.45
C LEU A 39 -12.24 15.02 -16.33
N ALA A 40 -11.15 14.97 -17.08
CA ALA A 40 -10.71 16.06 -17.97
C ALA A 40 -11.19 15.93 -19.42
N LYS A 41 -12.04 14.96 -19.73
CA LYS A 41 -12.47 14.57 -21.08
C LYS A 41 -12.96 15.73 -21.96
N TYR A 42 -13.60 16.71 -21.36
CA TYR A 42 -14.13 17.89 -22.05
C TYR A 42 -13.26 19.14 -21.88
N THR A 43 -11.99 18.96 -21.55
CA THR A 43 -11.01 20.05 -21.37
C THR A 43 -9.85 19.88 -22.33
N SER A 44 -8.97 20.90 -22.41
CA SER A 44 -7.73 20.86 -23.20
C SER A 44 -6.51 20.39 -22.37
N LEU A 45 -6.72 19.83 -21.18
CA LEU A 45 -5.63 19.42 -20.28
C LEU A 45 -4.96 18.14 -20.78
N ASN A 46 -3.64 18.17 -20.92
CA ASN A 46 -2.82 17.06 -21.31
C ASN A 46 -2.30 16.32 -20.07
N ILE A 47 -2.66 15.04 -19.94
CA ILE A 47 -2.34 14.19 -18.77
C ILE A 47 -1.48 13.03 -19.21
N PHE A 48 -0.33 12.89 -18.56
CA PHE A 48 0.67 11.91 -18.94
C PHE A 48 1.17 11.05 -17.78
N THR A 49 1.67 9.83 -18.09
CA THR A 49 2.20 8.88 -17.11
C THR A 49 3.68 8.61 -17.36
N ILE A 50 4.50 8.72 -16.30
CA ILE A 50 5.91 8.33 -16.30
C ILE A 50 6.13 7.19 -15.32
N THR A 51 6.27 5.96 -15.85
CA THR A 51 6.51 4.77 -15.02
C THR A 51 7.65 3.94 -15.58
N GLY A 52 8.28 3.13 -14.73
CA GLY A 52 9.28 2.17 -15.20
C GLY A 52 8.67 1.09 -16.10
N GLY A 53 9.51 0.38 -16.88
CA GLY A 53 9.10 -0.71 -17.78
C GLY A 53 8.51 -0.27 -19.11
N VAL A 54 8.55 1.02 -19.42
CA VAL A 54 8.26 1.63 -20.70
C VAL A 54 9.60 2.07 -21.31
N MET A 55 9.77 1.94 -22.63
CA MET A 55 11.00 2.35 -23.30
C MET A 55 11.18 3.87 -23.22
N TYR A 56 12.43 4.32 -23.14
CA TYR A 56 12.76 5.75 -23.04
C TYR A 56 12.23 6.55 -24.22
N GLN A 57 12.23 5.97 -25.40
CA GLN A 57 11.79 6.63 -26.64
C GLN A 57 10.31 7.05 -26.57
N GLU A 58 9.46 6.15 -26.08
CA GLU A 58 8.02 6.43 -25.95
C GLU A 58 7.72 7.61 -25.00
N HIS A 59 8.52 7.75 -23.94
CA HIS A 59 8.39 8.91 -23.06
C HIS A 59 9.00 10.19 -23.68
N ALA A 60 10.09 10.06 -24.45
CA ALA A 60 10.78 11.23 -25.02
C ALA A 60 9.87 12.03 -25.96
N ASP A 61 9.13 11.33 -26.83
CA ASP A 61 8.22 11.96 -27.79
C ASP A 61 7.12 12.74 -27.06
N ILE A 62 6.63 12.22 -25.96
CA ILE A 62 5.57 12.81 -25.17
C ILE A 62 6.09 13.98 -24.30
N LEU A 63 7.28 13.84 -23.73
CA LEU A 63 7.91 14.91 -22.95
C LEU A 63 8.30 16.13 -23.81
N SER A 64 8.41 15.95 -25.12
CA SER A 64 8.60 17.05 -26.08
C SER A 64 7.32 17.88 -26.29
N THR A 65 6.15 17.39 -25.90
CA THR A 65 4.87 18.07 -26.02
C THR A 65 4.47 18.77 -24.70
N THR A 66 3.51 19.67 -24.78
CA THR A 66 2.98 20.34 -23.57
C THR A 66 2.23 19.35 -22.71
N GLN A 67 2.62 19.26 -21.42
CA GLN A 67 1.95 18.47 -20.41
C GLN A 67 1.41 19.39 -19.31
N ASP A 68 0.19 19.17 -18.86
CA ASP A 68 -0.39 19.89 -17.73
C ASP A 68 -0.23 19.10 -16.43
N ILE A 69 -0.46 17.80 -16.50
CA ILE A 69 -0.39 16.88 -15.37
C ILE A 69 0.50 15.71 -15.72
N VAL A 70 1.43 15.39 -14.85
CA VAL A 70 2.24 14.16 -14.92
C VAL A 70 1.97 13.31 -13.70
N VAL A 71 1.62 12.05 -13.93
CA VAL A 71 1.51 11.01 -12.88
C VAL A 71 2.71 10.09 -12.99
N ALA A 72 3.47 9.92 -11.93
CA ALA A 72 4.75 9.22 -12.03
C ALA A 72 5.05 8.30 -10.84
N THR A 73 5.89 7.28 -11.09
CA THR A 73 6.57 6.56 -10.03
C THR A 73 7.92 7.24 -9.73
N PRO A 74 8.30 7.40 -8.43
CA PRO A 74 9.45 8.22 -8.03
C PRO A 74 10.76 7.86 -8.73
N GLY A 75 11.10 6.56 -8.78
CA GLY A 75 12.37 6.12 -9.34
C GLY A 75 12.53 6.49 -10.83
N ARG A 76 11.50 6.23 -11.65
CA ARG A 76 11.57 6.54 -13.08
C ARG A 76 11.60 8.02 -13.37
N LEU A 77 10.83 8.79 -12.61
CA LEU A 77 10.85 10.26 -12.75
C LEU A 77 12.23 10.82 -12.40
N MET A 78 12.87 10.31 -11.35
CA MET A 78 14.20 10.75 -10.95
C MET A 78 15.25 10.51 -12.05
N GLU A 79 15.20 9.37 -12.74
CA GLU A 79 16.05 9.09 -13.90
C GLU A 79 15.89 10.16 -15.02
N TYR A 80 14.66 10.66 -15.25
CA TYR A 80 14.42 11.71 -16.24
C TYR A 80 14.93 13.08 -15.78
N ILE A 81 14.85 13.39 -14.49
CA ILE A 81 15.38 14.64 -13.93
C ILE A 81 16.91 14.62 -13.95
N GLU A 82 17.54 13.52 -13.54
CA GLU A 82 19.00 13.35 -13.58
C GLU A 82 19.54 13.41 -15.02
N GLY A 83 18.74 12.95 -15.99
CA GLY A 83 19.07 13.06 -17.42
C GLY A 83 18.66 14.39 -18.06
N GLU A 84 18.27 15.40 -17.28
CA GLU A 84 17.81 16.74 -17.75
C GLU A 84 16.65 16.69 -18.76
N ARG A 85 15.80 15.65 -18.67
CA ARG A 85 14.69 15.41 -19.61
C ARG A 85 13.33 15.80 -19.03
N PHE A 86 13.26 16.12 -17.74
CA PHE A 86 12.04 16.55 -17.07
C PHE A 86 12.32 17.78 -16.20
N ASP A 87 11.57 18.85 -16.45
CA ASP A 87 11.72 20.13 -15.74
C ASP A 87 10.65 20.26 -14.64
N CYS A 88 11.09 20.25 -13.39
CA CYS A 88 10.23 20.41 -12.22
C CYS A 88 9.92 21.87 -11.85
N ARG A 89 10.57 22.86 -12.50
CA ARG A 89 10.46 24.28 -12.11
C ARG A 89 9.06 24.88 -12.32
N ALA A 90 8.27 24.33 -13.24
CA ALA A 90 6.91 24.77 -13.48
C ALA A 90 5.86 24.07 -12.62
N ILE A 91 6.26 23.10 -11.78
CA ILE A 91 5.35 22.38 -10.89
C ILE A 91 4.79 23.33 -9.84
N GLU A 92 3.47 23.55 -9.89
CA GLU A 92 2.72 24.36 -8.95
C GLU A 92 2.07 23.47 -7.86
N TRP A 93 1.68 22.24 -8.22
CA TRP A 93 1.06 21.28 -7.33
C TRP A 93 1.84 19.97 -7.29
N LEU A 94 2.26 19.58 -6.10
CA LEU A 94 2.87 18.27 -5.84
C LEU A 94 1.90 17.44 -5.02
N VAL A 95 1.53 16.29 -5.55
CA VAL A 95 0.62 15.34 -4.90
C VAL A 95 1.38 14.04 -4.64
N LEU A 96 1.31 13.55 -3.41
CA LEU A 96 1.86 12.26 -3.00
C LEU A 96 0.70 11.35 -2.60
N ASP A 97 0.50 10.27 -3.34
CA ASP A 97 -0.54 9.30 -3.04
C ASP A 97 0.06 8.00 -2.52
N GLU A 98 -0.57 7.39 -1.52
CA GLU A 98 -0.05 6.27 -0.74
C GLU A 98 1.38 6.57 -0.19
N ALA A 99 1.55 7.71 0.50
CA ALA A 99 2.86 8.17 0.99
C ALA A 99 3.52 7.20 1.97
N ASP A 100 2.77 6.60 2.89
CA ASP A 100 3.23 5.54 3.80
C ASP A 100 3.87 4.38 3.02
N ARG A 101 3.28 4.05 1.89
CA ARG A 101 3.76 3.00 1.04
C ARG A 101 5.01 3.37 0.24
N MET A 102 5.13 4.62 -0.22
CA MET A 102 6.39 5.08 -0.83
C MET A 102 7.54 4.94 0.15
N LEU A 103 7.31 5.21 1.44
CA LEU A 103 8.29 5.00 2.51
C LEU A 103 8.62 3.52 2.74
N ASP A 104 7.60 2.66 2.82
CA ASP A 104 7.79 1.21 2.97
C ASP A 104 8.61 0.58 1.83
N MET A 105 8.50 1.13 0.63
CA MET A 105 9.26 0.71 -0.55
C MET A 105 10.64 1.36 -0.65
N GLY A 106 11.01 2.22 0.31
CA GLY A 106 12.32 2.87 0.35
C GLY A 106 12.44 4.11 -0.55
N PHE A 107 11.34 4.64 -1.06
CA PHE A 107 11.35 5.83 -1.93
C PHE A 107 11.52 7.16 -1.17
N GLY A 108 11.56 7.16 0.17
CA GLY A 108 11.70 8.39 0.95
C GLY A 108 12.78 9.33 0.42
N PRO A 109 14.06 8.90 0.32
CA PRO A 109 15.13 9.77 -0.17
C PRO A 109 14.92 10.29 -1.61
N VAL A 110 14.27 9.50 -2.47
CA VAL A 110 13.98 9.90 -3.84
C VAL A 110 12.88 10.95 -3.87
N VAL A 111 11.83 10.78 -3.07
CA VAL A 111 10.73 11.75 -2.96
C VAL A 111 11.21 13.06 -2.35
N ASP A 112 12.11 13.03 -1.36
CA ASP A 112 12.72 14.24 -0.79
C ASP A 112 13.48 15.03 -1.86
N ARG A 113 14.28 14.36 -2.70
CA ARG A 113 14.97 14.99 -3.83
C ARG A 113 13.99 15.56 -4.86
N LEU A 114 12.97 14.80 -5.26
CA LEU A 114 11.92 15.26 -6.19
C LEU A 114 11.19 16.49 -5.64
N SER A 115 10.89 16.49 -4.35
CA SER A 115 10.27 17.62 -3.67
C SER A 115 11.17 18.87 -3.69
N ALA A 116 12.48 18.69 -3.51
CA ALA A 116 13.45 19.78 -3.58
C ALA A 116 13.57 20.37 -4.99
N GLU A 117 13.43 19.57 -6.05
CA GLU A 117 13.39 20.04 -7.44
C GLU A 117 12.11 20.83 -7.74
N CYS A 118 10.98 20.47 -7.12
CA CYS A 118 9.71 21.19 -7.22
C CYS A 118 9.66 22.41 -6.26
N ARG A 119 10.74 23.18 -6.16
CA ARG A 119 10.93 24.25 -5.17
C ARG A 119 9.94 25.41 -5.29
N TRP A 120 9.35 25.63 -6.47
CA TRP A 120 8.42 26.72 -6.75
C TRP A 120 6.95 26.32 -6.59
N ARG A 121 6.69 25.09 -6.10
CA ARG A 121 5.32 24.62 -5.89
C ARG A 121 4.57 25.50 -4.88
N LYS A 122 3.31 25.74 -5.18
CA LYS A 122 2.39 26.53 -4.36
C LYS A 122 1.66 25.64 -3.35
N GLN A 123 1.39 24.38 -3.72
CA GLN A 123 0.61 23.44 -2.94
C GLN A 123 1.27 22.07 -2.91
N THR A 124 1.25 21.45 -1.73
CA THR A 124 1.59 20.04 -1.56
C THR A 124 0.39 19.32 -0.94
N LEU A 125 -0.03 18.22 -1.54
CA LEU A 125 -1.06 17.32 -1.03
C LEU A 125 -0.43 15.97 -0.73
N LEU A 126 -0.71 15.42 0.45
CA LEU A 126 -0.22 14.11 0.85
C LEU A 126 -1.41 13.25 1.29
N PHE A 127 -1.58 12.13 0.61
CA PHE A 127 -2.57 11.11 0.93
C PHE A 127 -1.86 9.88 1.49
N SER A 128 -2.34 9.39 2.62
CA SER A 128 -1.80 8.23 3.30
C SER A 128 -2.89 7.51 4.07
N ALA A 129 -2.81 6.19 4.16
CA ALA A 129 -3.69 5.40 5.01
C ALA A 129 -3.32 5.54 6.49
N THR A 130 -2.07 5.89 6.78
CA THR A 130 -1.55 6.11 8.14
C THR A 130 -0.71 7.39 8.16
N LEU A 131 -0.98 8.26 9.12
CA LEU A 131 -0.15 9.45 9.39
C LEU A 131 0.68 9.29 10.68
N GLU A 132 0.46 8.21 11.42
CA GLU A 132 1.17 7.91 12.67
C GLU A 132 2.32 6.93 12.43
N GLY A 133 3.46 7.21 13.02
CA GLY A 133 4.64 6.35 13.01
C GLY A 133 5.93 7.10 12.69
N LYS A 134 7.04 6.62 13.26
CA LYS A 134 8.33 7.34 13.24
C LYS A 134 8.90 7.64 11.84
N GLY A 135 8.45 6.93 10.81
CA GLY A 135 8.92 7.15 9.44
C GLY A 135 8.14 8.24 8.74
N ILE A 136 6.81 8.20 8.84
CA ILE A 136 5.93 9.12 8.12
C ILE A 136 5.91 10.51 8.77
N GLU A 137 6.00 10.60 10.11
CA GLU A 137 6.05 11.89 10.82
C GLU A 137 7.22 12.75 10.33
N GLY A 138 8.46 12.22 10.32
CA GLY A 138 9.62 12.94 9.81
C GLY A 138 9.51 13.31 8.33
N PHE A 139 8.96 12.40 7.52
CA PHE A 139 8.76 12.62 6.10
C PHE A 139 7.73 13.72 5.82
N THR A 140 6.65 13.78 6.59
CA THR A 140 5.63 14.84 6.45
C THR A 140 6.13 16.21 6.93
N GLU A 141 6.92 16.26 8.01
CA GLU A 141 7.51 17.50 8.52
C GLU A 141 8.44 18.17 7.49
N ASP A 142 9.20 17.39 6.73
CA ASP A 142 10.11 17.90 5.70
C ASP A 142 9.38 18.35 4.43
N LEU A 143 8.26 17.72 4.09
CA LEU A 143 7.52 17.96 2.84
C LEU A 143 6.40 19.00 2.96
N LEU A 144 5.76 19.09 4.11
CA LEU A 144 4.58 19.91 4.32
C LEU A 144 4.90 21.14 5.20
N LYS A 145 4.36 22.28 4.82
CA LYS A 145 4.48 23.54 5.58
C LYS A 145 3.12 23.89 6.19
N ASN A 146 3.00 23.82 7.53
CA ASN A 146 1.76 24.10 8.27
C ASN A 146 0.55 23.36 7.65
N PRO A 147 0.58 22.03 7.55
CA PRO A 147 -0.46 21.28 6.86
C PRO A 147 -1.80 21.36 7.61
N ALA A 148 -2.88 21.43 6.84
CA ALA A 148 -4.20 21.10 7.35
C ALA A 148 -4.35 19.56 7.30
N GLU A 149 -4.56 18.96 8.45
CA GLU A 149 -4.80 17.52 8.56
C GLU A 149 -6.30 17.22 8.45
N ILE A 150 -6.65 16.33 7.52
CA ILE A 150 -8.04 15.91 7.29
C ILE A 150 -8.11 14.40 7.48
N ASP A 151 -8.73 13.97 8.57
CA ASP A 151 -9.01 12.56 8.83
C ASP A 151 -10.38 12.17 8.26
N ALA A 152 -10.37 11.39 7.19
CA ALA A 152 -11.57 10.85 6.58
C ALA A 152 -12.11 9.65 7.39
N LYS A 153 -12.84 9.91 8.48
CA LYS A 153 -13.43 8.88 9.36
C LYS A 153 -14.45 7.93 8.71
N SER A 154 -14.64 8.01 7.40
CA SER A 154 -15.57 7.13 6.64
C SER A 154 -15.19 5.63 6.71
N SER A 155 -13.94 5.34 6.97
CA SER A 155 -13.41 3.97 7.03
C SER A 155 -14.03 3.08 8.11
N LEU A 156 -14.57 3.61 9.20
CA LEU A 156 -15.22 2.83 10.26
C LEU A 156 -16.56 2.22 9.82
N ARG A 157 -17.37 2.96 9.03
CA ARG A 157 -18.64 2.43 8.51
C ARG A 157 -18.43 1.37 7.43
N GLU A 158 -17.42 1.54 6.60
CA GLU A 158 -17.07 0.56 5.56
C GLU A 158 -16.44 -0.68 6.16
N ARG A 159 -15.56 -0.55 7.16
CA ARG A 159 -15.00 -1.70 7.89
C ARG A 159 -16.08 -2.58 8.54
N LYS A 160 -17.14 -2.00 9.08
CA LYS A 160 -18.27 -2.76 9.67
C LYS A 160 -19.00 -3.67 8.68
N LYS A 161 -18.79 -3.49 7.36
CA LYS A 161 -19.33 -4.37 6.33
C LYS A 161 -18.46 -5.59 6.06
N ILE A 162 -17.25 -5.63 6.62
CA ILE A 162 -16.34 -6.78 6.50
C ILE A 162 -16.51 -7.69 7.70
N THR A 163 -17.00 -8.89 7.48
CA THR A 163 -17.04 -9.93 8.51
C THR A 163 -15.66 -10.55 8.65
N GLN A 164 -15.08 -10.51 9.86
CA GLN A 164 -13.72 -10.97 10.11
C GLN A 164 -13.72 -12.18 11.05
N TRP A 165 -12.97 -13.24 10.68
CA TRP A 165 -12.75 -14.39 11.55
C TRP A 165 -11.44 -15.09 11.22
N TYR A 166 -11.05 -16.03 12.05
CA TYR A 166 -9.90 -16.87 11.77
C TYR A 166 -10.16 -18.35 12.05
N HIS A 167 -9.39 -19.21 11.38
CA HIS A 167 -9.28 -20.63 11.62
C HIS A 167 -7.87 -20.95 12.10
N ARG A 168 -7.73 -21.83 13.10
CA ARG A 168 -6.42 -22.35 13.49
C ARG A 168 -6.11 -23.61 12.72
N ALA A 169 -4.85 -23.74 12.31
CA ALA A 169 -4.31 -24.92 11.67
C ALA A 169 -3.19 -25.53 12.53
N ASP A 170 -3.15 -26.85 12.62
CA ASP A 170 -2.15 -27.59 13.38
C ASP A 170 -0.90 -27.91 12.56
N SER A 171 -1.00 -27.86 11.24
CA SER A 171 0.08 -28.18 10.29
C SER A 171 -0.14 -27.49 8.95
N ALA A 172 0.90 -27.45 8.12
CA ALA A 172 0.81 -26.92 6.75
C ALA A 172 -0.24 -27.67 5.91
N LYS A 173 -0.37 -29.01 6.08
CA LYS A 173 -1.40 -29.80 5.41
C LYS A 173 -2.79 -29.37 5.86
N HIS A 174 -3.04 -29.27 7.17
CA HIS A 174 -4.32 -28.83 7.74
C HIS A 174 -4.68 -27.41 7.27
N LYS A 175 -3.68 -26.52 7.18
CA LYS A 175 -3.83 -25.17 6.67
C LYS A 175 -4.29 -25.14 5.20
N LEU A 176 -3.74 -26.02 4.38
CA LEU A 176 -4.13 -26.17 2.98
C LEU A 176 -5.55 -26.75 2.85
N ASP A 177 -5.90 -27.74 3.68
CA ASP A 177 -7.22 -28.35 3.64
C ASP A 177 -8.31 -27.33 4.03
N ILE A 178 -8.08 -26.51 5.07
CA ILE A 178 -8.94 -25.38 5.44
C ILE A 178 -9.07 -24.39 4.26
N LEU A 179 -7.96 -24.04 3.62
CA LEU A 179 -7.99 -23.13 2.49
C LEU A 179 -8.83 -23.68 1.33
N LYS A 180 -8.61 -24.94 0.95
CA LYS A 180 -9.37 -25.61 -0.11
C LYS A 180 -10.87 -25.56 0.20
N HIS A 181 -11.27 -25.92 1.40
CA HIS A 181 -12.68 -25.87 1.81
C HIS A 181 -13.26 -24.45 1.67
N ILE A 182 -12.54 -23.40 2.10
CA ILE A 182 -13.03 -22.02 1.99
C ILE A 182 -13.24 -21.62 0.53
N ILE A 183 -12.29 -21.92 -0.36
CA ILE A 183 -12.36 -21.50 -1.76
C ILE A 183 -13.34 -22.31 -2.60
N THR A 184 -13.64 -23.55 -2.22
CA THR A 184 -14.60 -24.41 -2.94
C THR A 184 -16.03 -24.26 -2.44
N GLU A 185 -16.22 -24.08 -1.12
CA GLU A 185 -17.55 -24.15 -0.50
C GLU A 185 -18.08 -22.78 -0.05
N GLN A 186 -17.23 -21.78 0.16
CA GLN A 186 -17.63 -20.52 0.78
C GLN A 186 -17.41 -19.30 -0.09
N ALA A 187 -16.34 -19.30 -0.91
CA ALA A 187 -15.92 -18.12 -1.62
C ALA A 187 -16.30 -18.15 -3.11
N GLU A 188 -17.07 -17.16 -3.58
CA GLU A 188 -17.33 -16.95 -5.00
C GLU A 188 -16.08 -16.47 -5.74
N ARG A 189 -15.37 -15.50 -5.15
CA ARG A 189 -14.14 -14.92 -5.66
C ARG A 189 -13.25 -14.53 -4.51
N SER A 190 -11.98 -14.92 -4.55
CA SER A 190 -11.05 -14.71 -3.44
C SER A 190 -9.68 -14.18 -3.84
N ILE A 191 -9.11 -13.33 -2.98
CA ILE A 191 -7.70 -13.00 -3.00
C ILE A 191 -7.03 -13.66 -1.80
N ILE A 192 -5.94 -14.41 -2.06
CA ILE A 192 -5.19 -15.13 -1.04
C ILE A 192 -3.83 -14.48 -0.88
N PHE A 193 -3.55 -13.98 0.31
CA PHE A 193 -2.31 -13.30 0.63
C PHE A 193 -1.25 -14.23 1.22
N LEU A 194 -0.05 -14.16 0.64
CA LEU A 194 1.13 -14.90 1.07
C LEU A 194 2.28 -13.95 1.39
N LYS A 195 3.17 -14.39 2.28
CA LYS A 195 4.26 -13.57 2.82
C LYS A 195 5.46 -13.46 1.88
N THR A 196 5.76 -14.51 1.11
CA THR A 196 6.91 -14.59 0.22
C THR A 196 6.56 -15.16 -1.15
N ARG A 197 7.44 -14.93 -2.13
CA ARG A 197 7.32 -15.48 -3.49
C ARG A 197 7.40 -17.01 -3.49
N ASP A 198 8.30 -17.58 -2.70
CA ASP A 198 8.48 -19.04 -2.60
C ASP A 198 7.22 -19.71 -2.08
N ARG A 199 6.65 -19.20 -0.98
CA ARG A 199 5.38 -19.72 -0.44
C ARG A 199 4.22 -19.58 -1.43
N LEU A 200 4.21 -18.53 -2.23
CA LEU A 200 3.23 -18.36 -3.30
C LEU A 200 3.40 -19.43 -4.37
N GLY A 201 4.65 -19.70 -4.80
CA GLY A 201 4.97 -20.75 -5.75
C GLY A 201 4.55 -22.13 -5.24
N ASP A 202 4.84 -22.45 -3.97
CA ASP A 202 4.47 -23.72 -3.33
C ASP A 202 2.93 -23.88 -3.27
N LEU A 203 2.20 -22.85 -2.83
CA LEU A 203 0.75 -22.91 -2.75
C LEU A 203 0.12 -23.03 -4.15
N ARG A 204 0.66 -22.32 -5.13
CA ARG A 204 0.21 -22.43 -6.53
C ARG A 204 0.31 -23.88 -7.03
N ALA A 205 1.47 -24.52 -6.86
CA ALA A 205 1.66 -25.90 -7.28
C ALA A 205 0.68 -26.86 -6.57
N GLN A 206 0.40 -26.63 -5.27
CA GLN A 206 -0.55 -27.43 -4.51
C GLN A 206 -2.01 -27.24 -4.98
N LEU A 207 -2.41 -26.04 -5.36
CA LEU A 207 -3.74 -25.77 -5.90
C LEU A 207 -3.88 -26.31 -7.33
N GLU A 208 -2.86 -26.17 -8.17
CA GLU A 208 -2.81 -26.75 -9.51
C GLU A 208 -2.93 -28.29 -9.45
N SER A 209 -2.22 -28.96 -8.52
CA SER A 209 -2.32 -30.40 -8.28
C SER A 209 -3.72 -30.82 -7.80
N ALA A 210 -4.43 -29.93 -7.13
CA ALA A 210 -5.81 -30.14 -6.71
C ALA A 210 -6.85 -29.71 -7.76
N GLN A 211 -6.42 -29.40 -8.99
CA GLN A 211 -7.26 -28.91 -10.10
C GLN A 211 -8.07 -27.65 -9.76
N ILE A 212 -7.54 -26.78 -8.90
CA ILE A 212 -8.13 -25.51 -8.56
C ILE A 212 -7.44 -24.41 -9.39
N PRO A 213 -8.10 -23.85 -10.42
CA PRO A 213 -7.49 -22.84 -11.27
C PRO A 213 -7.28 -21.54 -10.50
N CYS A 214 -6.07 -20.97 -10.60
CA CYS A 214 -5.73 -19.72 -9.96
C CYS A 214 -4.86 -18.83 -10.87
N ALA A 215 -4.99 -17.52 -10.69
CA ALA A 215 -4.01 -16.56 -11.15
C ALA A 215 -3.08 -16.18 -9.99
N TRP A 216 -1.93 -15.60 -10.32
CA TRP A 216 -1.02 -15.11 -9.27
C TRP A 216 -0.30 -13.84 -9.70
N ILE A 217 0.04 -13.02 -8.71
CA ILE A 217 0.84 -11.82 -8.86
C ILE A 217 1.89 -11.74 -7.76
N GLN A 218 3.12 -11.41 -8.16
CA GLN A 218 4.26 -11.27 -7.23
C GLN A 218 5.19 -10.16 -7.68
N GLY A 219 6.07 -9.70 -6.80
CA GLY A 219 7.12 -8.75 -7.15
C GLY A 219 8.04 -9.29 -8.25
N GLU A 220 8.60 -8.39 -9.06
CA GLU A 220 9.52 -8.71 -10.17
C GLU A 220 8.91 -9.56 -11.30
N MET A 221 7.59 -9.74 -11.30
CA MET A 221 6.89 -10.39 -12.41
C MET A 221 6.90 -9.48 -13.65
N PRO A 222 7.17 -10.00 -14.87
CA PRO A 222 7.04 -9.25 -16.11
C PRO A 222 5.64 -8.63 -16.24
N GLN A 223 5.56 -7.41 -16.75
CA GLN A 223 4.32 -6.63 -16.73
C GLN A 223 3.21 -7.27 -17.58
N ASP A 224 3.55 -7.84 -18.73
CA ASP A 224 2.63 -8.59 -19.59
C ASP A 224 1.97 -9.77 -18.87
N ARG A 225 2.77 -10.58 -18.16
CA ARG A 225 2.25 -11.69 -17.35
C ARG A 225 1.37 -11.22 -16.21
N ARG A 226 1.75 -10.10 -15.57
CA ARG A 226 0.97 -9.50 -14.50
C ARG A 226 -0.37 -9.00 -15.01
N ASN A 227 -0.38 -8.27 -16.14
CA ASN A 227 -1.60 -7.79 -16.78
C ASN A 227 -2.52 -8.95 -17.18
N ASN A 228 -1.97 -10.02 -17.75
CA ASN A 228 -2.73 -11.23 -18.09
C ASN A 228 -3.36 -11.89 -16.84
N ALA A 229 -2.61 -12.05 -15.75
CA ALA A 229 -3.13 -12.62 -14.52
C ALA A 229 -4.30 -11.78 -13.94
N ILE A 230 -4.16 -10.45 -13.95
CA ILE A 230 -5.20 -9.53 -13.49
C ILE A 230 -6.43 -9.58 -14.43
N ALA A 231 -6.22 -9.62 -15.75
CA ALA A 231 -7.30 -9.72 -16.73
C ALA A 231 -8.11 -11.00 -16.51
N ARG A 232 -7.46 -12.16 -16.42
CA ARG A 232 -8.13 -13.45 -16.16
C ARG A 232 -8.90 -13.47 -14.83
N PHE A 233 -8.41 -12.77 -13.83
CA PHE A 233 -9.13 -12.63 -12.56
C PHE A 233 -10.29 -11.64 -12.68
N ARG A 234 -10.14 -10.57 -13.47
CA ARG A 234 -11.18 -9.54 -13.68
C ARG A 234 -12.35 -10.07 -14.50
N ASP A 235 -12.09 -10.82 -15.57
CA ASP A 235 -13.10 -11.38 -16.46
C ASP A 235 -13.79 -12.64 -15.88
N GLY A 236 -13.28 -13.18 -14.76
CA GLY A 236 -13.86 -14.36 -14.10
C GLY A 236 -13.37 -15.69 -14.67
N SER A 237 -12.41 -15.71 -15.60
CA SER A 237 -11.78 -16.96 -16.07
C SER A 237 -11.13 -17.76 -14.92
N VAL A 238 -10.73 -17.07 -13.87
CA VAL A 238 -10.31 -17.67 -12.59
C VAL A 238 -10.90 -16.88 -11.43
N ASN A 239 -11.32 -17.59 -10.38
CA ASN A 239 -11.93 -16.99 -9.19
C ASN A 239 -10.97 -16.89 -7.99
N VAL A 240 -9.74 -17.38 -8.13
CA VAL A 240 -8.71 -17.36 -7.10
C VAL A 240 -7.50 -16.57 -7.58
N LEU A 241 -7.10 -15.56 -6.82
CA LEU A 241 -5.89 -14.79 -7.06
C LEU A 241 -4.94 -14.94 -5.89
N LEU A 242 -3.74 -15.49 -6.14
CA LEU A 242 -2.66 -15.52 -5.16
C LEU A 242 -1.84 -14.23 -5.26
N ALA A 243 -1.52 -13.60 -4.14
CA ALA A 243 -0.79 -12.34 -4.15
C ALA A 243 0.18 -12.20 -2.98
N THR A 244 1.32 -11.56 -3.24
CA THR A 244 2.15 -10.99 -2.17
C THR A 244 1.72 -9.54 -1.90
N ASP A 245 1.98 -9.04 -0.69
CA ASP A 245 1.61 -7.66 -0.30
C ASP A 245 2.10 -6.61 -1.29
N VAL A 246 3.37 -6.71 -1.69
CA VAL A 246 3.99 -5.77 -2.64
C VAL A 246 3.26 -5.79 -3.98
N ALA A 247 2.87 -6.96 -4.46
CA ALA A 247 2.24 -7.10 -5.76
C ALA A 247 0.76 -6.72 -5.77
N ALA A 248 0.02 -6.95 -4.69
CA ALA A 248 -1.41 -6.67 -4.63
C ALA A 248 -1.75 -5.20 -4.39
N ARG A 249 -0.78 -4.43 -3.96
CA ARG A 249 -0.99 -3.01 -3.66
C ARG A 249 -1.07 -2.18 -4.95
N GLY A 250 -1.87 -1.11 -4.94
CA GLY A 250 -2.05 -0.20 -6.08
C GLY A 250 -2.73 -0.82 -7.30
N ILE A 251 -3.21 -2.07 -7.23
CA ILE A 251 -3.97 -2.69 -8.31
C ILE A 251 -5.45 -2.47 -8.06
N ASP A 252 -6.14 -1.99 -9.09
CA ASP A 252 -7.58 -2.03 -9.13
C ASP A 252 -8.02 -3.46 -9.42
N LEU A 253 -8.34 -4.18 -8.36
CA LEU A 253 -8.93 -5.50 -8.44
C LEU A 253 -10.44 -5.38 -8.28
N PRO A 254 -11.21 -6.21 -9.00
CA PRO A 254 -12.65 -6.26 -8.79
C PRO A 254 -12.94 -6.58 -7.32
N ASP A 255 -14.11 -6.14 -6.86
CA ASP A 255 -14.56 -6.48 -5.51
C ASP A 255 -14.65 -8.00 -5.35
N VAL A 256 -14.06 -8.50 -4.28
CA VAL A 256 -14.02 -9.94 -4.00
C VAL A 256 -14.91 -10.30 -2.82
N SER A 257 -15.50 -11.48 -2.84
CA SER A 257 -16.31 -11.98 -1.74
C SER A 257 -15.46 -12.28 -0.50
N HIS A 258 -14.23 -12.76 -0.72
CA HIS A 258 -13.32 -13.17 0.36
C HIS A 258 -11.90 -12.65 0.17
N VAL A 259 -11.35 -12.08 1.24
CA VAL A 259 -9.91 -11.88 1.41
C VAL A 259 -9.39 -12.94 2.37
N ILE A 260 -8.44 -13.75 1.94
CA ILE A 260 -7.90 -14.84 2.74
C ILE A 260 -6.44 -14.53 3.08
N ASN A 261 -6.14 -14.34 4.37
CA ASN A 261 -4.77 -14.27 4.85
C ASN A 261 -4.27 -15.70 5.09
N TYR A 262 -3.71 -16.32 4.05
CA TYR A 262 -3.04 -17.62 4.21
C TYR A 262 -1.78 -17.46 5.04
N ASP A 263 -1.04 -16.38 4.87
CA ASP A 263 -0.01 -15.94 5.81
C ASP A 263 -0.41 -14.60 6.43
N MET A 264 -0.25 -14.50 7.76
CA MET A 264 -0.52 -13.26 8.46
C MET A 264 0.45 -12.15 8.03
N PRO A 265 -0.03 -10.90 7.88
CA PRO A 265 0.83 -9.78 7.57
C PRO A 265 1.79 -9.45 8.72
N ARG A 266 2.81 -8.63 8.44
CA ARG A 266 3.78 -8.22 9.46
C ARG A 266 3.21 -7.21 10.47
N THR A 267 2.25 -6.40 10.03
CA THR A 267 1.68 -5.28 10.78
C THR A 267 0.16 -5.23 10.63
N ALA A 268 -0.52 -4.53 11.53
CA ALA A 268 -1.98 -4.43 11.52
C ALA A 268 -2.49 -3.49 10.40
N ASP A 269 -1.73 -2.49 10.01
CA ASP A 269 -2.04 -1.63 8.86
C ASP A 269 -2.04 -2.41 7.55
N VAL A 270 -1.03 -3.26 7.32
CA VAL A 270 -1.01 -4.16 6.15
C VAL A 270 -2.22 -5.10 6.15
N TYR A 271 -2.66 -5.57 7.33
CA TYR A 271 -3.90 -6.34 7.44
C TYR A 271 -5.11 -5.56 6.93
N LEU A 272 -5.25 -4.30 7.34
CA LEU A 272 -6.35 -3.44 6.89
C LEU A 272 -6.31 -3.19 5.38
N HIS A 273 -5.12 -2.96 4.82
CA HIS A 273 -4.94 -2.80 3.38
C HIS A 273 -5.33 -4.05 2.59
N ARG A 274 -5.08 -5.26 3.14
CA ARG A 274 -5.52 -6.51 2.54
C ARG A 274 -7.03 -6.65 2.56
N ILE A 275 -7.66 -6.50 3.73
CA ILE A 275 -9.10 -6.69 3.85
C ILE A 275 -9.91 -5.62 3.12
N GLY A 276 -9.35 -4.43 2.90
CA GLY A 276 -9.94 -3.39 2.06
C GLY A 276 -10.04 -3.74 0.56
N ARG A 277 -9.68 -4.98 0.16
CA ARG A 277 -9.96 -5.51 -1.18
C ARG A 277 -11.37 -6.10 -1.31
N THR A 278 -12.09 -6.25 -0.23
CA THR A 278 -13.50 -6.65 -0.20
C THR A 278 -14.39 -5.55 0.39
N ALA A 279 -15.69 -5.74 0.31
CA ALA A 279 -16.72 -4.82 0.82
C ALA A 279 -16.70 -3.42 0.19
N ARG A 280 -16.27 -3.30 -1.05
CA ARG A 280 -16.28 -2.03 -1.79
C ARG A 280 -17.66 -1.70 -2.33
N ALA A 281 -17.86 -0.43 -2.69
CA ALA A 281 -19.11 0.06 -3.30
C ALA A 281 -20.39 -0.31 -2.52
N GLY A 282 -20.29 -0.37 -1.19
CA GLY A 282 -21.45 -0.64 -0.34
C GLY A 282 -21.79 -2.12 -0.09
N LYS A 283 -21.10 -3.06 -0.74
CA LYS A 283 -21.31 -4.50 -0.58
C LYS A 283 -20.78 -5.01 0.77
N LYS A 284 -21.19 -6.22 1.18
CA LYS A 284 -20.63 -6.94 2.30
C LYS A 284 -19.44 -7.80 1.83
N GLY A 285 -18.45 -8.02 2.69
CA GLY A 285 -17.30 -8.83 2.38
C GLY A 285 -16.81 -9.66 3.57
N ASN A 286 -15.94 -10.61 3.29
CA ASN A 286 -15.40 -11.55 4.25
C ASN A 286 -13.87 -11.46 4.29
N ALA A 287 -13.32 -11.45 5.51
CA ALA A 287 -11.87 -11.52 5.74
C ALA A 287 -11.56 -12.72 6.64
N VAL A 288 -10.87 -13.69 6.07
CA VAL A 288 -10.55 -14.95 6.75
C VAL A 288 -9.04 -15.03 6.94
N SER A 289 -8.61 -15.40 8.15
CA SER A 289 -7.19 -15.67 8.42
C SER A 289 -7.02 -17.14 8.79
N ILE A 290 -6.07 -17.83 8.16
CA ILE A 290 -5.73 -19.21 8.52
C ILE A 290 -4.40 -19.17 9.26
N ILE A 291 -4.44 -19.34 10.57
CA ILE A 291 -3.32 -19.08 11.46
C ILE A 291 -2.73 -20.34 12.05
N GLU A 292 -1.43 -20.31 12.28
CA GLU A 292 -0.70 -21.26 13.09
C GLU A 292 -0.45 -20.69 14.50
N ALA A 293 0.09 -21.49 15.41
CA ALA A 293 0.29 -21.08 16.80
C ALA A 293 1.11 -19.77 16.95
N HIS A 294 2.10 -19.57 16.09
CA HIS A 294 2.95 -18.37 16.12
C HIS A 294 2.24 -17.08 15.64
N ASP A 295 1.16 -17.20 14.88
CA ASP A 295 0.40 -16.06 14.36
C ASP A 295 -0.60 -15.48 15.38
N GLN A 296 -0.85 -16.18 16.49
CA GLN A 296 -1.84 -15.77 17.50
C GLN A 296 -1.62 -14.34 18.01
N LEU A 297 -0.36 -13.95 18.20
CA LEU A 297 0.01 -12.59 18.62
C LEU A 297 -0.38 -11.53 17.59
N MET A 298 -0.36 -11.88 16.30
CA MET A 298 -0.74 -10.93 15.25
C MET A 298 -2.25 -10.72 15.23
N ILE A 299 -3.06 -11.75 15.40
CA ILE A 299 -4.53 -11.62 15.55
C ILE A 299 -4.88 -10.67 16.70
N GLU A 300 -4.20 -10.81 17.85
CA GLU A 300 -4.44 -9.89 18.99
C GLU A 300 -3.96 -8.46 18.73
N ARG A 301 -2.89 -8.29 17.96
CA ARG A 301 -2.43 -6.94 17.55
C ARG A 301 -3.43 -6.30 16.61
N VAL A 302 -3.93 -7.06 15.63
CA VAL A 302 -4.96 -6.57 14.71
C VAL A 302 -6.23 -6.21 15.47
N ALA A 303 -6.73 -7.09 16.33
CA ALA A 303 -7.94 -6.82 17.12
C ALA A 303 -7.82 -5.57 18.01
N ARG A 304 -6.62 -5.29 18.56
CA ARG A 304 -6.38 -4.06 19.32
C ARG A 304 -6.29 -2.82 18.45
N TYR A 305 -5.70 -2.94 17.26
CA TYR A 305 -5.54 -1.83 16.33
C TYR A 305 -6.85 -1.44 15.66
N THR A 306 -7.69 -2.42 15.35
CA THR A 306 -9.01 -2.20 14.74
C THR A 306 -10.11 -1.92 15.76
N GLU A 307 -9.83 -2.12 17.05
CA GLU A 307 -10.80 -2.10 18.14
C GLU A 307 -11.97 -3.09 17.96
N GLU A 308 -11.79 -4.07 17.07
CA GLU A 308 -12.77 -5.08 16.73
C GLU A 308 -12.26 -6.48 17.09
N PRO A 309 -13.06 -7.33 17.80
CA PRO A 309 -12.65 -8.67 18.09
C PRO A 309 -12.74 -9.57 16.83
N ILE A 310 -11.66 -10.25 16.51
CA ILE A 310 -11.65 -11.27 15.45
C ILE A 310 -11.98 -12.61 16.09
N LYS A 311 -13.11 -13.22 15.70
CA LYS A 311 -13.60 -14.46 16.31
C LYS A 311 -12.99 -15.69 15.64
N GLU A 312 -12.70 -16.70 16.45
CA GLU A 312 -12.35 -18.04 15.94
C GLU A 312 -13.60 -18.73 15.41
N ARG A 313 -13.50 -19.34 14.22
CA ARG A 313 -14.55 -20.22 13.67
C ARG A 313 -13.96 -21.59 13.38
N PHE A 314 -14.81 -22.60 13.39
CA PHE A 314 -14.46 -23.97 13.11
C PHE A 314 -15.21 -24.48 11.89
N ILE A 315 -14.53 -25.26 11.08
CA ILE A 315 -15.12 -26.04 10.00
C ILE A 315 -15.36 -27.44 10.56
N GLU A 316 -16.51 -28.00 10.27
CA GLU A 316 -16.86 -29.35 10.69
C GLU A 316 -15.85 -30.35 10.12
N GLY A 317 -15.37 -31.27 10.93
CA GLY A 317 -14.32 -32.23 10.55
C GLY A 317 -12.90 -31.67 10.48
N MET A 318 -12.70 -30.34 10.61
CA MET A 318 -11.38 -29.69 10.52
C MET A 318 -11.04 -28.89 11.78
N ARG A 319 -11.45 -29.37 12.96
CA ARG A 319 -11.11 -28.71 14.23
C ARG A 319 -9.64 -28.90 14.57
N PRO A 320 -8.92 -27.87 15.03
CA PRO A 320 -7.54 -28.02 15.48
C PRO A 320 -7.49 -28.89 16.74
N THR A 321 -6.49 -29.76 16.80
CA THR A 321 -6.27 -30.66 17.93
C THR A 321 -5.43 -29.99 19.02
N HIS A 322 -4.52 -29.08 18.65
CA HIS A 322 -3.66 -28.39 19.61
C HIS A 322 -4.42 -27.27 20.36
N LYS A 323 -4.09 -27.11 21.65
CA LYS A 323 -4.62 -26.01 22.47
C LYS A 323 -4.17 -24.64 21.89
N LYS A 324 -5.01 -23.64 22.06
CA LYS A 324 -4.68 -22.26 21.68
C LYS A 324 -3.41 -21.82 22.43
N ALA A 325 -2.44 -21.25 21.70
CA ALA A 325 -1.22 -20.74 22.30
C ALA A 325 -1.55 -19.67 23.35
N ALA A 326 -1.02 -19.84 24.56
CA ALA A 326 -1.17 -18.83 25.62
C ALA A 326 -0.33 -17.61 25.26
N VAL A 327 -0.97 -16.46 25.09
CA VAL A 327 -0.27 -15.20 24.88
C VAL A 327 0.28 -14.73 26.23
N THR A 328 1.57 -14.87 26.41
CA THR A 328 2.26 -14.32 27.59
C THR A 328 2.19 -12.80 27.52
N LYS A 329 1.38 -12.17 28.37
CA LYS A 329 1.40 -10.73 28.53
C LYS A 329 2.83 -10.33 28.93
N LYS A 330 3.54 -9.55 28.10
CA LYS A 330 4.80 -8.95 28.51
C LYS A 330 4.58 -8.25 29.86
N LYS A 331 5.27 -8.70 30.90
CA LYS A 331 5.24 -8.01 32.20
C LYS A 331 5.57 -6.54 31.95
N LYS A 332 4.68 -5.65 32.43
CA LYS A 332 4.99 -4.20 32.38
C LYS A 332 6.35 -3.99 33.02
N PRO A 333 7.29 -3.25 32.41
CA PRO A 333 8.58 -3.01 33.02
C PRO A 333 8.39 -2.41 34.40
N LYS A 334 9.11 -2.92 35.38
CA LYS A 334 9.05 -2.41 36.77
C LYS A 334 9.34 -0.91 36.77
N LYS A 335 8.78 -0.19 37.74
CA LYS A 335 8.96 1.29 37.87
C LYS A 335 10.45 1.71 37.86
N GLU A 336 11.34 0.87 38.31
CA GLU A 336 12.79 1.08 38.31
C GLU A 336 13.38 1.08 36.89
N ASP A 337 12.93 0.17 36.00
CA ASP A 337 13.38 0.12 34.60
C ASP A 337 12.94 1.37 33.81
N LYS A 338 11.77 1.93 34.11
CA LYS A 338 11.31 3.17 33.49
C LYS A 338 12.19 4.36 33.88
N LYS A 339 12.58 4.48 35.15
CA LYS A 339 13.49 5.56 35.60
C LYS A 339 14.90 5.43 35.00
N ALA A 340 15.40 4.22 34.80
CA ALA A 340 16.67 3.98 34.16
C ALA A 340 16.68 4.36 32.68
N VAL A 341 15.62 3.99 31.94
CA VAL A 341 15.41 4.36 30.52
C VAL A 341 15.27 5.86 30.34
N GLU A 342 14.54 6.53 31.26
CA GLU A 342 14.34 7.98 31.24
C GLU A 342 15.65 8.74 31.52
N LYS A 343 16.45 8.29 32.49
CA LYS A 343 17.79 8.82 32.74
C LYS A 343 18.72 8.67 31.53
N GLN A 344 18.66 7.53 30.82
CA GLN A 344 19.46 7.32 29.61
C GLN A 344 19.02 8.23 28.46
N LYS A 345 17.70 8.47 28.29
CA LYS A 345 17.17 9.41 27.28
C LYS A 345 17.60 10.85 27.56
N ILE A 346 17.57 11.28 28.82
CA ILE A 346 18.02 12.62 29.24
C ILE A 346 19.51 12.79 29.02
N ALA A 347 20.33 11.77 29.36
CA ALA A 347 21.78 11.79 29.14
C ALA A 347 22.12 11.85 27.63
N LYS A 348 21.41 11.11 26.80
CA LYS A 348 21.55 11.18 25.31
C LYS A 348 21.18 12.55 24.75
N LYS A 349 20.07 13.16 25.19
CA LYS A 349 19.68 14.53 24.79
C LYS A 349 20.73 15.56 25.19
N LYS A 350 21.31 15.48 26.41
CA LYS A 350 22.38 16.38 26.87
C LYS A 350 23.67 16.22 26.04
N LYS A 351 24.06 15.00 25.65
CA LYS A 351 25.21 14.75 24.76
C LYS A 351 25.00 15.34 23.34
N ILE A 352 23.81 15.21 22.79
CA ILE A 352 23.45 15.77 21.46
C ILE A 352 23.45 17.32 21.50
N ALA A 353 22.89 17.90 22.57
CA ALA A 353 22.89 19.36 22.76
C ALA A 353 24.30 19.93 22.91
N LYS A 354 25.21 19.23 23.64
CA LYS A 354 26.66 19.61 23.75
C LYS A 354 27.36 19.54 22.40
N LYS A 355 27.10 18.48 21.58
CA LYS A 355 27.69 18.38 20.24
C LYS A 355 27.20 19.49 19.29
N LYS A 356 25.92 19.85 19.35
CA LYS A 356 25.37 20.96 18.56
C LYS A 356 25.91 22.33 18.97
N LYS A 357 26.18 22.56 20.27
CA LYS A 357 26.85 23.79 20.75
C LYS A 357 28.31 23.87 20.36
N ALA A 358 29.04 22.76 20.33
CA ALA A 358 30.44 22.72 19.90
C ALA A 358 30.58 22.93 18.38
N ALA A 359 29.60 22.45 17.57
CA ALA A 359 29.59 22.66 16.12
C ALA A 359 29.19 24.08 15.69
N LYS A 360 28.56 24.88 16.58
CA LYS A 360 28.24 26.29 16.31
C LYS A 360 29.32 27.27 16.71
N LYS A 361 30.41 26.79 17.33
CA LYS A 361 31.58 27.61 17.76
C LYS A 361 32.82 27.42 16.86
N LYS A 362 32.72 26.60 15.84
CA LYS A 362 33.62 26.53 14.70
C LYS A 362 32.94 27.15 13.46
#